data_8e81b744ae76d08dd8dc01600e2cf41e
#
_entry.id   8e81b744ae76d08dd8dc01600e2cf41e
#
_cell.length_a   1.000
_cell.length_b   1.000
_cell.length_c   1.000
_cell.angle_alpha   90.00
_cell.angle_beta   90.00
_cell.angle_gamma   90.00
#
_symmetry.space_group_name_H-M   'P 1'
#
loop_
_entity.id
_entity.type
_entity.pdbx_description
1 polymer ?
#
loop_
_entity_poly.entity_id
_entity_poly.type
_entity_poly.pdbx_seq_one_letter_code
_entity_poly.pdbx_strand_id
1 'polypeptide(L)'
;VLKMSMFYRSTRDDSVKVTASQAILKGLAADGGLFVPESIPSLDKSLEELSKMNYKEVAYEVMKLMLDDFTEEELKSCIDRAYDSKFDTEEMTPLVKVEDEYFLELFHGATIAFKDMALSILPHLLTTSAKKNNVKNEIVILTATSGDTGKAALAGFANVPGTKIIVFYPKNGVSPIQEKQMVTQKGDNTYVIGIKGNFDDAQTGVKNIFSDKELEKVMNDAGFQFSSANSINIGRLVPQIVYYVYAYAKLLANGEIKDGEKINVVVPTGNFGNILAAFYAKNMGLPINKFICASNENKVLYDFFTTGEYDRNREFVLTTSPSMDILISSNLERLIYRIAGNNAAKNAELMASLKSEGKYKITDDMKAQLADFYGNYATEAEDASTIKKIYEDCGYVIDTHTSVAATVYDKYRKETGDTTKTVIASTASPYKFTRSVMNAIDSKYDSMGDFELVDELSKISNVKVPNAIEEIRTAPVLHDTVCDSDKMCDEVKKILGI
;
A
#
# COMPACT_ATOMS: atom_id res chain seq x y z
N VAL A 1 9.55 25.64 -26.37
CA VAL A 1 10.15 24.30 -26.31
C VAL A 1 9.09 23.37 -25.74
N LEU A 2 8.52 22.50 -26.59
CA LEU A 2 7.63 21.43 -26.14
C LEU A 2 8.44 20.52 -25.20
N LYS A 3 8.09 20.53 -23.92
CA LYS A 3 8.68 19.63 -22.95
C LYS A 3 8.27 18.21 -23.34
N MET A 4 9.24 17.37 -23.72
CA MET A 4 8.95 15.97 -24.03
C MET A 4 8.49 15.27 -22.75
N SER A 5 7.29 14.66 -22.78
CA SER A 5 6.77 13.88 -21.66
C SER A 5 7.64 12.67 -21.40
N MET A 6 7.84 12.34 -20.11
CA MET A 6 8.51 11.13 -19.71
C MET A 6 7.62 9.92 -20.05
N PHE A 7 8.22 8.86 -20.59
CA PHE A 7 7.50 7.62 -20.87
C PHE A 7 7.65 6.62 -19.72
N TYR A 8 6.68 5.76 -19.61
CA TYR A 8 6.71 4.56 -18.76
C TYR A 8 6.96 3.34 -19.64
N ARG A 9 7.67 2.37 -19.10
CA ARG A 9 8.03 1.11 -19.76
C ARG A 9 7.53 -0.07 -18.95
N SER A 10 7.46 -1.24 -19.57
CA SER A 10 7.24 -2.50 -18.85
C SER A 10 8.57 -2.99 -18.28
N THR A 11 8.53 -3.55 -17.09
CA THR A 11 9.69 -4.22 -16.47
C THR A 11 10.17 -5.44 -17.26
N ARG A 12 9.39 -5.92 -18.23
CA ARG A 12 9.69 -7.13 -19.02
C ARG A 12 9.88 -6.89 -20.51
N ASP A 13 9.63 -5.67 -20.97
CA ASP A 13 9.72 -5.32 -22.41
C ASP A 13 10.09 -3.85 -22.60
N ASP A 14 11.30 -3.60 -23.11
CA ASP A 14 11.83 -2.26 -23.36
C ASP A 14 11.11 -1.52 -24.50
N SER A 15 10.41 -2.23 -25.37
CA SER A 15 9.69 -1.62 -26.50
C SER A 15 8.39 -0.95 -26.08
N VAL A 16 7.88 -1.26 -24.89
CA VAL A 16 6.66 -0.64 -24.35
C VAL A 16 6.95 0.81 -23.98
N LYS A 17 6.17 1.73 -24.54
CA LYS A 17 6.23 3.16 -24.22
C LYS A 17 4.83 3.69 -24.08
N VAL A 18 4.49 4.12 -22.88
CA VAL A 18 3.19 4.72 -22.57
C VAL A 18 3.39 5.97 -21.72
N THR A 19 2.43 6.89 -21.76
CA THR A 19 2.43 8.04 -20.85
C THR A 19 2.08 7.60 -19.43
N ALA A 20 2.31 8.47 -18.45
CA ALA A 20 1.94 8.18 -17.06
C ALA A 20 0.43 7.90 -16.92
N SER A 21 -0.42 8.71 -17.54
CA SER A 21 -1.88 8.51 -17.49
C SER A 21 -2.31 7.19 -18.15
N GLN A 22 -1.66 6.80 -19.24
CA GLN A 22 -1.91 5.50 -19.88
C GLN A 22 -1.49 4.34 -18.97
N ALA A 23 -0.35 4.46 -18.28
CA ALA A 23 0.13 3.45 -17.35
C ALA A 23 -0.85 3.26 -16.18
N ILE A 24 -1.36 4.35 -15.61
CA ILE A 24 -2.36 4.31 -14.53
C ILE A 24 -3.64 3.62 -15.02
N LEU A 25 -4.12 4.00 -16.18
CA LEU A 25 -5.38 3.46 -16.72
C LEU A 25 -5.27 1.96 -17.02
N LYS A 26 -4.13 1.52 -17.56
CA LYS A 26 -3.88 0.10 -17.85
C LYS A 26 -3.61 -0.71 -16.59
N GLY A 27 -2.94 -0.13 -15.61
CA GLY A 27 -2.56 -0.77 -14.36
C GLY A 27 -1.40 -1.76 -14.49
N LEU A 28 -1.44 -2.61 -15.50
CA LEU A 28 -0.47 -3.67 -15.76
C LEU A 28 -0.15 -3.71 -17.25
N ALA A 29 1.11 -4.02 -17.60
CA ALA A 29 1.49 -4.19 -19.00
C ALA A 29 0.92 -5.49 -19.58
N ALA A 30 0.75 -5.52 -20.89
CA ALA A 30 0.17 -6.68 -21.61
C ALA A 30 0.98 -7.97 -21.41
N ASP A 31 2.28 -7.86 -21.18
CA ASP A 31 3.19 -8.99 -20.92
C ASP A 31 3.21 -9.45 -19.45
N GLY A 32 2.39 -8.85 -18.62
CA GLY A 32 2.37 -9.10 -17.17
C GLY A 32 3.39 -8.30 -16.38
N GLY A 33 4.24 -7.52 -17.05
CA GLY A 33 5.21 -6.66 -16.42
C GLY A 33 4.58 -5.44 -15.74
N LEU A 34 5.34 -4.80 -14.87
CA LEU A 34 4.91 -3.61 -14.15
C LEU A 34 5.40 -2.35 -14.87
N PHE A 35 4.61 -1.29 -14.84
CA PHE A 35 5.04 -0.02 -15.41
C PHE A 35 6.05 0.67 -14.50
N VAL A 36 7.14 1.12 -15.08
CA VAL A 36 8.21 1.89 -14.44
C VAL A 36 8.54 3.12 -15.29
N PRO A 37 8.93 4.25 -14.68
CA PRO A 37 9.39 5.39 -15.45
C PRO A 37 10.69 5.03 -16.19
N GLU A 38 10.87 5.52 -17.40
CA GLU A 38 12.10 5.28 -18.18
C GLU A 38 13.35 5.82 -17.46
N SER A 39 13.18 6.85 -16.65
CA SER A 39 14.18 7.36 -15.71
C SER A 39 13.49 7.95 -14.52
N ILE A 40 14.11 7.85 -13.33
CA ILE A 40 13.57 8.44 -12.11
C ILE A 40 13.95 9.92 -12.11
N PRO A 41 12.97 10.84 -12.11
CA PRO A 41 13.25 12.27 -12.12
C PRO A 41 13.85 12.74 -10.78
N SER A 42 14.57 13.86 -10.79
CA SER A 42 15.09 14.49 -9.60
C SER A 42 14.11 15.54 -9.07
N LEU A 43 14.01 15.67 -7.75
CA LEU A 43 13.27 16.77 -7.12
C LEU A 43 13.85 18.10 -7.64
N ASP A 44 12.99 19.03 -8.03
CA ASP A 44 13.38 20.33 -8.55
C ASP A 44 13.30 21.45 -7.50
N LYS A 45 12.72 21.16 -6.34
CA LYS A 45 12.71 22.03 -5.17
C LYS A 45 13.78 21.58 -4.17
N SER A 46 14.43 22.53 -3.51
CA SER A 46 15.38 22.22 -2.44
C SER A 46 14.64 21.63 -1.23
N LEU A 47 15.37 20.88 -0.41
CA LEU A 47 14.81 20.32 0.82
C LEU A 47 14.32 21.43 1.77
N GLU A 48 15.03 22.56 1.80
CA GLU A 48 14.62 23.72 2.57
C GLU A 48 13.31 24.31 2.06
N GLU A 49 13.14 24.44 0.75
CA GLU A 49 11.86 24.90 0.17
C GLU A 49 10.72 23.96 0.54
N LEU A 50 10.95 22.64 0.41
CA LEU A 50 9.97 21.61 0.77
C LEU A 50 9.60 21.66 2.26
N SER A 51 10.57 22.02 3.13
CA SER A 51 10.34 22.11 4.58
C SER A 51 9.32 23.18 4.98
N LYS A 52 9.06 24.14 4.10
CA LYS A 52 8.09 25.22 4.31
C LYS A 52 6.71 24.91 3.74
N MET A 53 6.53 23.77 3.13
CA MET A 53 5.30 23.36 2.45
C MET A 53 4.43 22.46 3.32
N ASN A 54 3.11 22.55 3.09
CA ASN A 54 2.17 21.60 3.67
C ASN A 54 2.14 20.30 2.83
N TYR A 55 1.37 19.31 3.30
CA TYR A 55 1.32 18.01 2.64
C TYR A 55 0.88 18.10 1.18
N LYS A 56 -0.18 18.84 0.88
CA LYS A 56 -0.70 18.98 -0.49
C LYS A 56 0.30 19.64 -1.42
N GLU A 57 1.03 20.62 -0.93
CA GLU A 57 2.08 21.30 -1.70
C GLU A 57 3.24 20.35 -2.01
N VAL A 58 3.70 19.56 -1.03
CA VAL A 58 4.71 18.53 -1.24
C VAL A 58 4.20 17.48 -2.21
N ALA A 59 2.94 17.06 -2.07
CA ALA A 59 2.31 16.10 -2.98
C ALA A 59 2.38 16.56 -4.43
N TYR A 60 2.04 17.81 -4.68
CA TYR A 60 2.11 18.37 -6.03
C TYR A 60 3.54 18.38 -6.56
N GLU A 61 4.52 18.83 -5.77
CA GLU A 61 5.93 18.90 -6.20
C GLU A 61 6.52 17.54 -6.53
N VAL A 62 6.12 16.50 -5.82
CA VAL A 62 6.58 15.13 -6.08
C VAL A 62 5.83 14.52 -7.28
N MET A 63 4.51 14.59 -7.25
CA MET A 63 3.66 13.88 -8.21
C MET A 63 3.76 14.48 -9.62
N LYS A 64 3.96 15.78 -9.77
CA LYS A 64 4.13 16.42 -11.08
C LYS A 64 5.34 15.88 -11.86
N LEU A 65 6.36 15.41 -11.15
CA LEU A 65 7.57 14.86 -11.76
C LEU A 65 7.35 13.44 -12.30
N MET A 66 6.56 12.67 -11.58
CA MET A 66 6.26 11.27 -11.94
C MET A 66 5.07 11.18 -12.91
N LEU A 67 4.12 12.09 -12.84
CA LEU A 67 2.90 12.12 -13.63
C LEU A 67 2.89 13.36 -14.55
N ASP A 68 3.92 13.48 -15.36
CA ASP A 68 4.22 14.72 -16.08
C ASP A 68 3.29 15.03 -17.27
N ASP A 69 2.44 14.11 -17.68
CA ASP A 69 1.38 14.36 -18.67
C ASP A 69 0.07 14.85 -18.05
N PHE A 70 0.02 14.99 -16.71
CA PHE A 70 -1.08 15.66 -16.02
C PHE A 70 -0.79 17.17 -16.00
N THR A 71 -1.82 17.98 -16.23
CA THR A 71 -1.70 19.43 -16.05
C THR A 71 -1.65 19.78 -14.56
N GLU A 72 -1.17 20.97 -14.23
CA GLU A 72 -1.17 21.48 -12.86
C GLU A 72 -2.59 21.46 -12.27
N GLU A 73 -3.56 21.95 -13.03
CA GLU A 73 -4.97 22.00 -12.62
C GLU A 73 -5.52 20.60 -12.33
N GLU A 74 -5.29 19.65 -13.24
CA GLU A 74 -5.73 18.26 -13.09
C GLU A 74 -5.14 17.62 -11.84
N LEU A 75 -3.84 17.77 -11.63
CA LEU A 75 -3.14 17.13 -10.52
C LEU A 75 -3.53 17.77 -9.18
N LYS A 76 -3.60 19.07 -9.10
CA LYS A 76 -4.07 19.78 -7.89
C LYS A 76 -5.51 19.42 -7.54
N SER A 77 -6.38 19.26 -8.52
CA SER A 77 -7.75 18.80 -8.30
C SER A 77 -7.79 17.38 -7.71
N CYS A 78 -6.98 16.47 -8.24
CA CYS A 78 -6.87 15.11 -7.68
C CYS A 78 -6.40 15.14 -6.23
N ILE A 79 -5.37 15.93 -5.94
CA ILE A 79 -4.79 16.06 -4.59
C ILE A 79 -5.82 16.64 -3.61
N ASP A 80 -6.52 17.69 -3.98
CA ASP A 80 -7.50 18.35 -3.12
C ASP A 80 -8.67 17.44 -2.78
N ARG A 81 -9.15 16.63 -3.75
CA ARG A 81 -10.25 15.70 -3.52
C ARG A 81 -9.83 14.48 -2.71
N ALA A 82 -8.56 14.10 -2.78
CA ALA A 82 -8.04 12.95 -2.07
C ALA A 82 -7.71 13.25 -0.61
N TYR A 83 -7.00 14.33 -0.36
CA TYR A 83 -6.46 14.67 0.95
C TYR A 83 -7.26 15.79 1.60
N ASP A 84 -8.50 15.50 1.89
CA ASP A 84 -9.49 16.42 2.45
C ASP A 84 -9.85 16.05 3.90
N SER A 85 -11.03 16.43 4.35
CA SER A 85 -11.54 16.16 5.69
C SER A 85 -11.79 14.69 6.02
N LYS A 86 -11.60 13.77 5.07
CA LYS A 86 -11.58 12.32 5.36
C LYS A 86 -10.40 11.94 6.28
N PHE A 87 -9.35 12.75 6.26
CA PHE A 87 -8.22 12.61 7.18
C PHE A 87 -8.51 13.39 8.47
N ASP A 88 -8.16 12.81 9.60
CA ASP A 88 -8.43 13.39 10.91
C ASP A 88 -7.34 14.36 11.39
N THR A 89 -6.36 14.66 10.54
CA THR A 89 -5.29 15.63 10.80
C THR A 89 -4.93 16.38 9.52
N GLU A 90 -4.63 17.67 9.65
CA GLU A 90 -4.18 18.50 8.52
C GLU A 90 -2.81 18.11 8.00
N GLU A 91 -1.99 17.46 8.83
CA GLU A 91 -0.66 16.98 8.43
C GLU A 91 -0.72 15.71 7.56
N MET A 92 -1.86 15.07 7.46
CA MET A 92 -2.09 13.79 6.74
C MET A 92 -1.24 12.63 7.29
N THR A 93 0.07 12.83 7.42
CA THR A 93 1.03 11.83 7.92
C THR A 93 1.93 12.43 8.99
N PRO A 94 1.41 12.62 10.22
CA PRO A 94 2.21 13.24 11.28
C PRO A 94 3.36 12.35 11.74
N LEU A 95 4.47 12.99 12.13
CA LEU A 95 5.60 12.33 12.77
C LEU A 95 5.45 12.44 14.28
N VAL A 96 5.50 11.30 14.95
CA VAL A 96 5.46 11.23 16.41
C VAL A 96 6.82 10.75 16.92
N LYS A 97 7.50 11.61 17.66
CA LYS A 97 8.79 11.26 18.28
C LYS A 97 8.54 10.52 19.59
N VAL A 98 9.05 9.31 19.68
CA VAL A 98 9.00 8.46 20.87
C VAL A 98 10.44 8.07 21.21
N GLU A 99 10.97 8.62 22.32
CA GLU A 99 12.39 8.54 22.66
C GLU A 99 13.26 9.10 21.52
N ASP A 100 14.06 8.28 20.85
CA ASP A 100 14.93 8.68 19.73
C ASP A 100 14.41 8.18 18.36
N GLU A 101 13.19 7.65 18.32
CA GLU A 101 12.57 7.11 17.12
C GLU A 101 11.46 8.03 16.61
N TYR A 102 11.25 8.06 15.30
CA TYR A 102 10.21 8.87 14.67
C TYR A 102 9.21 7.94 13.99
N PHE A 103 8.00 7.86 14.54
CA PHE A 103 6.91 7.09 13.95
C PHE A 103 6.14 7.96 12.95
N LEU A 104 6.17 7.56 11.69
CA LEU A 104 5.40 8.20 10.62
C LEU A 104 4.02 7.55 10.57
N GLU A 105 3.03 8.24 11.14
CA GLU A 105 1.67 7.72 11.24
C GLU A 105 0.93 7.86 9.92
N LEU A 106 0.78 6.76 9.19
CA LEU A 106 0.18 6.69 7.86
C LEU A 106 -1.29 6.27 7.89
N PHE A 107 -1.94 6.34 9.05
CA PHE A 107 -3.23 5.73 9.31
C PHE A 107 -4.35 6.72 9.69
N HIS A 108 -4.23 7.96 9.29
CA HIS A 108 -5.21 9.01 9.61
C HIS A 108 -6.30 9.20 8.55
N GLY A 109 -6.33 8.35 7.52
CA GLY A 109 -7.35 8.36 6.49
C GLY A 109 -8.61 7.61 6.85
N ALA A 110 -9.52 7.49 5.88
CA ALA A 110 -10.88 6.98 6.07
C ALA A 110 -10.94 5.54 6.61
N THR A 111 -9.94 4.70 6.34
CA THR A 111 -9.95 3.29 6.78
C THR A 111 -8.84 2.94 7.75
N ILE A 112 -8.15 3.96 8.24
CA ILE A 112 -7.13 3.90 9.29
C ILE A 112 -5.95 2.95 9.02
N ALA A 113 -5.56 2.85 7.75
CA ALA A 113 -4.35 2.15 7.32
C ALA A 113 -3.67 2.93 6.19
N PHE A 114 -2.39 2.66 5.95
CA PHE A 114 -1.58 3.41 4.97
C PHE A 114 -2.11 3.32 3.53
N LYS A 115 -2.89 2.30 3.23
CA LYS A 115 -3.48 2.11 1.89
C LYS A 115 -4.35 3.30 1.48
N ASP A 116 -4.92 4.02 2.43
CA ASP A 116 -5.69 5.25 2.18
C ASP A 116 -4.86 6.33 1.50
N MET A 117 -3.55 6.37 1.75
CA MET A 117 -2.67 7.38 1.16
C MET A 117 -2.66 7.32 -0.37
N ALA A 118 -2.81 6.13 -0.93
CA ALA A 118 -2.87 5.92 -2.38
C ALA A 118 -4.31 5.71 -2.88
N LEU A 119 -5.14 4.98 -2.14
CA LEU A 119 -6.51 4.67 -2.59
C LEU A 119 -7.46 5.84 -2.48
N SER A 120 -7.13 6.88 -1.71
CA SER A 120 -7.90 8.13 -1.71
C SER A 120 -7.71 8.94 -3.00
N ILE A 121 -6.56 8.84 -3.65
CA ILE A 121 -6.26 9.62 -4.87
C ILE A 121 -6.40 8.80 -6.16
N LEU A 122 -6.18 7.49 -6.10
CA LEU A 122 -6.22 6.63 -7.29
C LEU A 122 -7.52 6.78 -8.11
N PRO A 123 -8.72 6.85 -7.50
CA PRO A 123 -9.94 7.03 -8.28
C PRO A 123 -9.93 8.30 -9.13
N HIS A 124 -9.38 9.38 -8.59
CA HIS A 124 -9.28 10.66 -9.28
C HIS A 124 -8.21 10.65 -10.37
N LEU A 125 -7.11 9.95 -10.12
CA LEU A 125 -6.07 9.73 -11.14
C LEU A 125 -6.60 8.87 -12.29
N LEU A 126 -7.38 7.83 -11.98
CA LEU A 126 -7.98 6.95 -12.99
C LEU A 126 -9.00 7.67 -13.86
N THR A 127 -9.92 8.41 -13.27
CA THR A 127 -10.95 9.13 -14.03
C THR A 127 -10.35 10.26 -14.86
N THR A 128 -9.35 10.95 -14.35
CA THR A 128 -8.60 11.96 -15.10
C THR A 128 -7.83 11.31 -16.26
N SER A 129 -7.19 10.18 -16.01
CA SER A 129 -6.47 9.42 -17.06
C SER A 129 -7.41 8.96 -18.16
N ALA A 130 -8.59 8.44 -17.81
CA ALA A 130 -9.61 8.03 -18.78
C ALA A 130 -10.03 9.20 -19.66
N LYS A 131 -10.33 10.34 -19.06
CA LYS A 131 -10.74 11.55 -19.77
C LYS A 131 -9.65 12.05 -20.73
N LYS A 132 -8.40 12.11 -20.26
CA LYS A 132 -7.25 12.53 -21.07
C LYS A 132 -7.01 11.63 -22.28
N ASN A 133 -7.31 10.35 -22.16
CA ASN A 133 -7.10 9.36 -23.20
C ASN A 133 -8.36 9.03 -24.00
N ASN A 134 -9.39 9.89 -23.90
CA ASN A 134 -10.67 9.77 -24.62
C ASN A 134 -11.40 8.46 -24.36
N VAL A 135 -11.22 7.88 -23.18
CA VAL A 135 -11.97 6.70 -22.74
C VAL A 135 -13.27 7.18 -22.12
N LYS A 136 -14.38 6.76 -22.72
CA LYS A 136 -15.73 7.15 -22.28
C LYS A 136 -16.44 6.08 -21.45
N ASN A 137 -15.89 4.86 -21.45
CA ASN A 137 -16.44 3.77 -20.67
C ASN A 137 -16.39 4.08 -19.16
N GLU A 138 -17.40 3.62 -18.45
CA GLU A 138 -17.37 3.59 -16.99
C GLU A 138 -16.33 2.56 -16.53
N ILE A 139 -15.51 2.95 -15.58
CA ILE A 139 -14.42 2.10 -15.08
C ILE A 139 -14.94 1.21 -13.97
N VAL A 140 -14.78 -0.10 -14.15
CA VAL A 140 -15.17 -1.11 -13.15
C VAL A 140 -13.93 -1.66 -12.47
N ILE A 141 -13.86 -1.48 -11.17
CA ILE A 141 -12.79 -2.05 -10.33
C ILE A 141 -13.31 -3.31 -9.69
N LEU A 142 -12.56 -4.38 -9.84
CA LEU A 142 -12.88 -5.69 -9.29
C LEU A 142 -11.75 -6.13 -8.37
N THR A 143 -12.07 -6.49 -7.14
CA THR A 143 -11.07 -6.81 -6.13
C THR A 143 -11.50 -8.05 -5.33
N ALA A 144 -10.56 -8.97 -5.12
CA ALA A 144 -10.66 -9.99 -4.09
C ALA A 144 -9.88 -9.50 -2.86
N THR A 145 -10.46 -9.62 -1.69
CA THR A 145 -9.85 -9.10 -0.47
C THR A 145 -9.90 -10.09 0.68
N SER A 146 -8.88 -10.02 1.54
CA SER A 146 -8.89 -10.64 2.87
C SER A 146 -9.33 -9.67 3.97
N GLY A 147 -9.78 -8.46 3.58
CA GLY A 147 -10.33 -7.46 4.50
C GLY A 147 -9.88 -6.02 4.25
N ASP A 148 -8.62 -5.70 4.46
CA ASP A 148 -8.13 -4.31 4.50
C ASP A 148 -8.12 -3.58 3.16
N THR A 149 -7.58 -4.22 2.13
CA THR A 149 -7.52 -3.60 0.78
C THR A 149 -8.91 -3.35 0.21
N GLY A 150 -9.82 -4.30 0.42
CA GLY A 150 -11.21 -4.16 -0.04
C GLY A 150 -11.90 -2.96 0.59
N LYS A 151 -11.78 -2.81 1.90
CA LYS A 151 -12.38 -1.66 2.61
C LYS A 151 -11.79 -0.34 2.13
N ALA A 152 -10.46 -0.27 1.98
CA ALA A 152 -9.80 0.95 1.52
C ALA A 152 -10.21 1.32 0.07
N ALA A 153 -10.34 0.33 -0.80
CA ALA A 153 -10.83 0.54 -2.17
C ALA A 153 -12.30 1.00 -2.17
N LEU A 154 -13.15 0.36 -1.37
CA LEU A 154 -14.55 0.78 -1.24
C LEU A 154 -14.67 2.24 -0.80
N ALA A 155 -13.96 2.63 0.24
CA ALA A 155 -13.98 3.99 0.75
C ALA A 155 -13.42 5.00 -0.27
N GLY A 156 -12.34 4.63 -0.96
CA GLY A 156 -11.72 5.51 -1.96
C GLY A 156 -12.58 5.74 -3.19
N PHE A 157 -13.24 4.71 -3.69
CA PHE A 157 -14.08 4.79 -4.90
C PHE A 157 -15.53 5.19 -4.62
N ALA A 158 -15.96 5.19 -3.35
CA ALA A 158 -17.36 5.51 -3.02
C ALA A 158 -17.79 6.86 -3.61
N ASN A 159 -18.86 6.83 -4.40
CA ASN A 159 -19.46 8.00 -5.05
C ASN A 159 -18.54 8.76 -6.00
N VAL A 160 -17.45 8.17 -6.48
CA VAL A 160 -16.61 8.79 -7.50
C VAL A 160 -17.28 8.57 -8.87
N PRO A 161 -17.70 9.65 -9.55
CA PRO A 161 -18.40 9.52 -10.84
C PRO A 161 -17.56 8.79 -11.89
N GLY A 162 -18.21 7.97 -12.71
CA GLY A 162 -17.54 7.21 -13.77
C GLY A 162 -16.87 5.92 -13.28
N THR A 163 -17.12 5.51 -12.03
CA THR A 163 -16.53 4.29 -11.47
C THR A 163 -17.57 3.40 -10.80
N LYS A 164 -17.30 2.10 -10.81
CA LYS A 164 -17.96 1.09 -9.96
C LYS A 164 -16.89 0.28 -9.27
N ILE A 165 -17.09 -0.04 -8.01
CA ILE A 165 -16.19 -0.89 -7.21
C ILE A 165 -16.94 -2.13 -6.74
N ILE A 166 -16.43 -3.30 -7.10
CA ILE A 166 -16.98 -4.61 -6.73
C ILE A 166 -15.94 -5.37 -5.93
N VAL A 167 -16.26 -5.69 -4.69
CA VAL A 167 -15.35 -6.39 -3.77
C VAL A 167 -15.92 -7.76 -3.44
N PHE A 168 -15.11 -8.80 -3.66
CA PHE A 168 -15.39 -10.16 -3.23
C PHE A 168 -14.55 -10.49 -2.00
N TYR A 169 -15.17 -11.07 -0.98
CA TYR A 169 -14.46 -11.51 0.21
C TYR A 169 -14.94 -12.90 0.63
N PRO A 170 -14.09 -13.69 1.29
CA PRO A 170 -14.50 -15.01 1.79
C PRO A 170 -15.45 -14.83 2.98
N LYS A 171 -16.68 -15.25 2.81
CA LYS A 171 -17.66 -15.25 3.91
C LYS A 171 -17.13 -16.16 5.01
N ASN A 172 -17.03 -15.72 6.23
CA ASN A 172 -16.38 -16.40 7.36
C ASN A 172 -14.85 -16.46 7.33
N GLY A 173 -14.21 -15.82 6.32
CA GLY A 173 -12.75 -15.78 6.20
C GLY A 173 -12.12 -14.44 6.58
N VAL A 174 -12.91 -13.51 7.10
CA VAL A 174 -12.45 -12.19 7.59
C VAL A 174 -12.94 -11.99 9.02
N SER A 175 -12.31 -11.08 9.77
CA SER A 175 -12.77 -10.78 11.12
C SER A 175 -14.16 -10.13 11.11
N PRO A 176 -14.94 -10.24 12.20
CA PRO A 176 -16.25 -9.59 12.28
C PRO A 176 -16.20 -8.08 12.06
N ILE A 177 -15.15 -7.40 12.55
CA ILE A 177 -14.98 -5.95 12.35
C ILE A 177 -14.69 -5.67 10.88
N GLN A 178 -13.78 -6.42 10.24
CA GLN A 178 -13.48 -6.26 8.82
C GLN A 178 -14.73 -6.48 7.94
N GLU A 179 -15.49 -7.53 8.22
CA GLU A 179 -16.74 -7.77 7.48
C GLU A 179 -17.70 -6.60 7.66
N LYS A 180 -17.88 -6.15 8.89
CA LYS A 180 -18.80 -5.05 9.19
C LYS A 180 -18.38 -3.76 8.48
N GLN A 181 -17.09 -3.46 8.43
CA GLN A 181 -16.57 -2.31 7.68
C GLN A 181 -16.97 -2.37 6.20
N MET A 182 -16.92 -3.54 5.59
CA MET A 182 -17.26 -3.70 4.17
C MET A 182 -18.76 -3.71 3.91
N VAL A 183 -19.52 -4.50 4.66
CA VAL A 183 -20.97 -4.68 4.40
C VAL A 183 -21.80 -3.46 4.77
N THR A 184 -21.26 -2.54 5.53
CA THR A 184 -21.89 -1.27 5.90
C THR A 184 -21.44 -0.10 5.03
N GLN A 185 -20.55 -0.32 4.05
CA GLN A 185 -20.02 0.74 3.19
C GLN A 185 -21.12 1.43 2.39
N LYS A 186 -21.21 2.75 2.52
CA LYS A 186 -22.11 3.60 1.75
C LYS A 186 -21.49 3.95 0.39
N GLY A 187 -22.34 4.22 -0.58
CA GLY A 187 -21.94 4.67 -1.90
C GLY A 187 -22.81 4.03 -2.97
N ASP A 188 -23.30 4.84 -3.92
CA ASP A 188 -24.18 4.37 -4.99
C ASP A 188 -23.49 3.44 -5.99
N ASN A 189 -22.16 3.46 -6.01
CA ASN A 189 -21.33 2.70 -6.93
C ASN A 189 -20.52 1.59 -6.25
N THR A 190 -20.84 1.26 -5.00
CA THR A 190 -20.13 0.25 -4.21
C THR A 190 -20.93 -1.04 -4.13
N TYR A 191 -20.23 -2.18 -4.30
CA TYR A 191 -20.83 -3.52 -4.26
C TYR A 191 -19.90 -4.46 -3.50
N VAL A 192 -20.44 -5.18 -2.54
CA VAL A 192 -19.71 -6.11 -1.69
C VAL A 192 -20.40 -7.46 -1.72
N ILE A 193 -19.65 -8.51 -2.08
CA ILE A 193 -20.21 -9.84 -2.24
C ILE A 193 -19.37 -10.84 -1.46
N GLY A 194 -20.01 -11.53 -0.51
CA GLY A 194 -19.39 -12.65 0.18
C GLY A 194 -19.40 -13.89 -0.71
N ILE A 195 -18.34 -14.66 -0.71
CA ILE A 195 -18.29 -15.95 -1.40
C ILE A 195 -18.21 -17.11 -0.41
N LYS A 196 -18.82 -18.22 -0.79
CA LYS A 196 -18.69 -19.48 -0.06
C LYS A 196 -17.40 -20.16 -0.52
N GLY A 197 -16.29 -19.79 0.11
CA GLY A 197 -14.95 -20.24 -0.23
C GLY A 197 -13.90 -19.46 0.57
N ASN A 198 -12.64 -19.71 0.28
CA ASN A 198 -11.52 -19.03 0.91
C ASN A 198 -11.02 -17.86 0.05
N PHE A 199 -9.98 -17.17 0.52
CA PHE A 199 -9.40 -16.04 -0.19
C PHE A 199 -8.82 -16.45 -1.55
N ASP A 200 -8.22 -17.63 -1.66
CA ASP A 200 -7.68 -18.14 -2.93
C ASP A 200 -8.79 -18.35 -3.95
N ASP A 201 -9.96 -18.83 -3.51
CA ASP A 201 -11.14 -18.97 -4.37
C ASP A 201 -11.60 -17.61 -4.89
N ALA A 202 -11.60 -16.59 -4.04
CA ALA A 202 -11.94 -15.22 -4.44
C ALA A 202 -10.94 -14.67 -5.47
N GLN A 203 -9.64 -14.83 -5.23
CA GLN A 203 -8.60 -14.38 -6.15
C GLN A 203 -8.68 -15.09 -7.50
N THR A 204 -8.87 -16.41 -7.48
CA THR A 204 -9.01 -17.19 -8.71
C THR A 204 -10.22 -16.75 -9.50
N GLY A 205 -11.36 -16.52 -8.84
CA GLY A 205 -12.56 -16.02 -9.48
C GLY A 205 -12.36 -14.66 -10.14
N VAL A 206 -11.70 -13.73 -9.47
CA VAL A 206 -11.37 -12.41 -10.01
C VAL A 206 -10.46 -12.53 -11.24
N LYS A 207 -9.40 -13.35 -11.16
CA LYS A 207 -8.49 -13.58 -12.30
C LYS A 207 -9.23 -14.15 -13.51
N ASN A 208 -10.12 -15.13 -13.28
CA ASN A 208 -10.90 -15.73 -14.36
C ASN A 208 -11.82 -14.73 -15.02
N ILE A 209 -12.44 -13.82 -14.25
CA ILE A 209 -13.30 -12.76 -14.76
C ILE A 209 -12.48 -11.79 -15.63
N PHE A 210 -11.31 -11.35 -15.16
CA PHE A 210 -10.43 -10.46 -15.93
C PHE A 210 -9.93 -11.09 -17.23
N SER A 211 -9.79 -12.41 -17.28
CA SER A 211 -9.30 -13.16 -18.44
C SER A 211 -10.40 -13.53 -19.43
N ASP A 212 -11.65 -13.28 -19.11
CA ASP A 212 -12.81 -13.65 -19.92
C ASP A 212 -12.99 -12.65 -21.07
N LYS A 213 -12.52 -13.04 -22.25
CA LYS A 213 -12.57 -12.19 -23.46
C LYS A 213 -13.99 -11.92 -23.93
N GLU A 214 -14.89 -12.87 -23.76
CA GLU A 214 -16.29 -12.72 -24.14
C GLU A 214 -16.98 -11.68 -23.25
N LEU A 215 -16.74 -11.74 -21.96
CA LEU A 215 -17.23 -10.76 -21.01
C LEU A 215 -16.67 -9.36 -21.30
N GLU A 216 -15.39 -9.25 -21.60
CA GLU A 216 -14.73 -7.99 -21.97
C GLU A 216 -15.45 -7.31 -23.13
N LYS A 217 -15.80 -8.08 -24.16
CA LYS A 217 -16.52 -7.59 -25.33
C LYS A 217 -17.92 -7.11 -24.96
N VAL A 218 -18.67 -7.91 -24.20
CA VAL A 218 -20.02 -7.57 -23.76
C VAL A 218 -20.01 -6.30 -22.92
N MET A 219 -19.05 -6.18 -22.01
CA MET A 219 -18.87 -4.99 -21.18
C MET A 219 -18.59 -3.75 -22.02
N ASN A 220 -17.64 -3.86 -22.95
CA ASN A 220 -17.27 -2.74 -23.80
C ASN A 220 -18.46 -2.25 -24.64
N ASP A 221 -19.24 -3.16 -25.20
CA ASP A 221 -20.45 -2.83 -25.96
C ASP A 221 -21.50 -2.12 -25.09
N ALA A 222 -21.52 -2.42 -23.79
CA ALA A 222 -22.43 -1.80 -22.82
C ALA A 222 -21.87 -0.52 -22.18
N GLY A 223 -20.65 -0.11 -22.53
CA GLY A 223 -20.03 1.10 -22.00
C GLY A 223 -19.21 0.92 -20.73
N PHE A 224 -18.71 -0.29 -20.46
CA PHE A 224 -17.90 -0.60 -19.29
C PHE A 224 -16.53 -1.17 -19.68
N GLN A 225 -15.53 -0.90 -18.85
CA GLN A 225 -14.25 -1.60 -18.94
C GLN A 225 -13.66 -1.80 -17.56
N PHE A 226 -12.88 -2.88 -17.37
CA PHE A 226 -12.14 -3.10 -16.16
C PHE A 226 -10.89 -2.23 -16.07
N SER A 227 -10.53 -1.88 -14.84
CA SER A 227 -9.21 -1.39 -14.51
C SER A 227 -8.81 -1.98 -13.15
N SER A 228 -7.57 -1.74 -12.73
CA SER A 228 -7.02 -2.35 -11.53
C SER A 228 -6.67 -1.30 -10.47
N ALA A 229 -7.10 -1.55 -9.24
CA ALA A 229 -6.68 -0.80 -8.06
C ALA A 229 -5.63 -1.56 -7.24
N ASN A 230 -4.98 -2.57 -7.81
CA ASN A 230 -3.97 -3.37 -7.14
C ASN A 230 -2.72 -2.55 -6.79
N SER A 231 -1.96 -3.02 -5.80
CA SER A 231 -0.75 -2.35 -5.32
C SER A 231 0.34 -2.18 -6.40
N ILE A 232 0.26 -2.96 -7.48
CA ILE A 232 1.19 -2.88 -8.61
C ILE A 232 0.88 -1.73 -9.58
N ASN A 233 -0.31 -1.13 -9.53
CA ASN A 233 -0.62 0.05 -10.33
C ASN A 233 0.29 1.20 -9.93
N ILE A 234 0.94 1.84 -10.91
CA ILE A 234 1.84 2.97 -10.63
C ILE A 234 1.10 4.13 -9.92
N GLY A 235 -0.20 4.27 -10.13
CA GLY A 235 -1.04 5.23 -9.42
C GLY A 235 -1.20 4.95 -7.93
N ARG A 236 -0.84 3.75 -7.48
CA ARG A 236 -0.74 3.42 -6.05
C ARG A 236 0.66 3.62 -5.48
N LEU A 237 1.68 3.52 -6.32
CA LEU A 237 3.07 3.71 -5.89
C LEU A 237 3.43 5.19 -5.73
N VAL A 238 3.12 6.00 -6.74
CA VAL A 238 3.53 7.42 -6.79
C VAL A 238 3.06 8.22 -5.56
N PRO A 239 1.81 8.11 -5.10
CA PRO A 239 1.38 8.86 -3.92
C PRO A 239 2.15 8.49 -2.64
N GLN A 240 2.74 7.32 -2.58
CA GLN A 240 3.50 6.88 -1.41
C GLN A 240 4.91 7.49 -1.34
N ILE A 241 5.44 7.95 -2.44
CA ILE A 241 6.71 8.70 -2.45
C ILE A 241 6.55 9.99 -1.63
N VAL A 242 5.38 10.61 -1.72
CA VAL A 242 5.06 11.89 -1.10
C VAL A 242 5.32 11.88 0.41
N TYR A 243 4.81 10.89 1.12
CA TYR A 243 4.91 10.93 2.58
C TYR A 243 6.32 10.73 3.11
N TYR A 244 7.22 10.10 2.35
CA TYR A 244 8.64 10.05 2.73
C TYR A 244 9.35 11.38 2.51
N VAL A 245 9.06 12.06 1.42
CA VAL A 245 9.58 13.41 1.17
C VAL A 245 9.05 14.37 2.23
N TYR A 246 7.76 14.29 2.53
CA TYR A 246 7.12 15.10 3.57
C TYR A 246 7.72 14.82 4.96
N ALA A 247 7.97 13.55 5.31
CA ALA A 247 8.59 13.19 6.57
C ALA A 247 9.98 13.82 6.73
N TYR A 248 10.80 13.74 5.69
CA TYR A 248 12.11 14.38 5.70
C TYR A 248 11.98 15.90 5.86
N ALA A 249 11.10 16.52 5.11
CA ALA A 249 10.83 17.95 5.16
C ALA A 249 10.40 18.41 6.56
N LYS A 250 9.59 17.62 7.25
CA LYS A 250 9.16 17.90 8.62
C LYS A 250 10.27 17.74 9.64
N LEU A 251 11.11 16.73 9.51
CA LEU A 251 12.29 16.61 10.36
C LEU A 251 13.20 17.81 10.22
N LEU A 252 13.39 18.28 9.00
CA LEU A 252 14.19 19.48 8.72
C LEU A 252 13.51 20.74 9.30
N ALA A 253 12.22 20.93 9.07
CA ALA A 253 11.46 22.07 9.57
C ALA A 253 11.47 22.15 11.10
N ASN A 254 11.44 21.01 11.78
CA ASN A 254 11.43 20.92 13.23
C ASN A 254 12.83 21.00 13.87
N GLY A 255 13.88 21.15 13.06
CA GLY A 255 15.26 21.21 13.55
C GLY A 255 15.81 19.86 14.06
N GLU A 256 15.14 18.75 13.75
CA GLU A 256 15.57 17.43 14.18
C GLU A 256 16.77 16.91 13.38
N ILE A 257 16.90 17.36 12.12
CA ILE A 257 18.02 17.07 11.24
C ILE A 257 18.52 18.37 10.59
N LYS A 258 19.74 18.30 10.06
CA LYS A 258 20.32 19.36 9.23
C LYS A 258 20.01 19.06 7.76
N ASP A 259 19.99 20.10 6.93
CA ASP A 259 19.79 19.95 5.48
C ASP A 259 20.85 19.03 4.90
N GLY A 260 20.40 17.97 4.22
CA GLY A 260 21.28 16.96 3.64
C GLY A 260 21.69 15.84 4.60
N GLU A 261 21.34 15.91 5.87
CA GLU A 261 21.59 14.81 6.82
C GLU A 261 20.81 13.57 6.39
N LYS A 262 21.48 12.43 6.36
CA LYS A 262 20.85 11.17 5.95
C LYS A 262 20.01 10.58 7.08
N ILE A 263 18.91 9.92 6.70
CA ILE A 263 18.04 9.21 7.63
C ILE A 263 17.90 7.75 7.20
N ASN A 264 17.56 6.88 8.13
CA ASN A 264 17.12 5.53 7.84
C ASN A 264 15.60 5.49 7.76
N VAL A 265 15.07 4.55 6.98
CA VAL A 265 13.63 4.29 6.88
C VAL A 265 13.39 2.81 7.17
N VAL A 266 12.50 2.52 8.11
CA VAL A 266 12.07 1.15 8.44
C VAL A 266 10.64 0.96 7.99
N VAL A 267 10.38 -0.10 7.23
CA VAL A 267 9.05 -0.35 6.68
C VAL A 267 8.62 -1.78 6.95
N PRO A 268 7.46 -1.97 7.61
CA PRO A 268 6.86 -3.30 7.67
C PRO A 268 6.39 -3.66 6.27
N THR A 269 6.94 -4.72 5.71
CA THR A 269 6.88 -4.96 4.26
C THR A 269 6.13 -6.24 3.90
N GLY A 270 5.13 -6.09 3.03
CA GLY A 270 4.44 -7.18 2.35
C GLY A 270 4.70 -7.13 0.85
N ASN A 271 3.86 -6.41 0.11
CA ASN A 271 3.94 -6.31 -1.35
C ASN A 271 5.04 -5.40 -1.89
N PHE A 272 5.85 -4.84 -1.04
CA PHE A 272 7.01 -4.01 -1.36
C PHE A 272 6.69 -2.59 -1.88
N GLY A 273 5.45 -2.23 -2.07
CA GLY A 273 5.08 -0.92 -2.59
C GLY A 273 5.55 0.24 -1.71
N ASN A 274 5.35 0.14 -0.42
CA ASN A 274 5.70 1.18 0.55
C ASN A 274 7.21 1.43 0.60
N ILE A 275 8.02 0.39 0.81
CA ILE A 275 9.47 0.54 0.87
C ILE A 275 10.08 0.94 -0.50
N LEU A 276 9.47 0.48 -1.60
CA LEU A 276 9.88 0.88 -2.94
C LEU A 276 9.66 2.38 -3.15
N ALA A 277 8.60 2.95 -2.60
CA ALA A 277 8.35 4.38 -2.64
C ALA A 277 9.47 5.17 -1.95
N ALA A 278 9.97 4.68 -0.81
CA ALA A 278 11.15 5.26 -0.15
C ALA A 278 12.40 5.17 -1.04
N PHE A 279 12.58 4.03 -1.70
CA PHE A 279 13.68 3.84 -2.66
C PHE A 279 13.59 4.84 -3.81
N TYR A 280 12.41 5.06 -4.37
CA TYR A 280 12.20 6.07 -5.41
C TYR A 280 12.48 7.48 -4.87
N ALA A 281 12.04 7.79 -3.65
CA ALA A 281 12.34 9.08 -3.01
C ALA A 281 13.85 9.33 -2.93
N LYS A 282 14.63 8.33 -2.54
CA LYS A 282 16.10 8.43 -2.52
C LYS A 282 16.66 8.72 -3.92
N ASN A 283 16.18 8.01 -4.92
CA ASN A 283 16.63 8.21 -6.30
C ASN A 283 16.18 9.57 -6.87
N MET A 284 15.18 10.20 -6.25
CA MET A 284 14.77 11.57 -6.58
C MET A 284 15.58 12.63 -5.84
N GLY A 285 16.46 12.24 -4.93
CA GLY A 285 17.36 13.14 -4.22
C GLY A 285 17.15 13.22 -2.71
N LEU A 286 16.23 12.46 -2.14
CA LEU A 286 16.03 12.44 -0.69
C LEU A 286 17.21 11.74 0.01
N PRO A 287 17.84 12.38 1.02
CA PRO A 287 19.00 11.76 1.70
C PRO A 287 18.58 10.61 2.61
N ILE A 288 18.61 9.40 2.08
CA ILE A 288 18.32 8.17 2.82
C ILE A 288 19.59 7.31 2.87
N ASN A 289 19.96 6.88 4.07
CA ASN A 289 21.11 6.01 4.32
C ASN A 289 20.75 4.54 4.08
N LYS A 290 19.79 4.02 4.82
CA LYS A 290 19.37 2.60 4.76
C LYS A 290 17.87 2.45 4.65
N PHE A 291 17.47 1.44 3.88
CA PHE A 291 16.11 0.92 3.82
C PHE A 291 16.07 -0.37 4.63
N ILE A 292 15.37 -0.35 5.75
CA ILE A 292 15.27 -1.50 6.64
C ILE A 292 13.94 -2.19 6.36
N CYS A 293 14.02 -3.32 5.68
CA CYS A 293 12.88 -4.12 5.27
C CYS A 293 12.53 -5.10 6.38
N ALA A 294 11.41 -4.87 7.03
CA ALA A 294 10.96 -5.67 8.15
C ALA A 294 9.94 -6.72 7.68
N SER A 295 10.19 -7.99 7.97
CA SER A 295 9.30 -9.11 7.70
C SER A 295 8.71 -9.66 9.00
N ASN A 296 7.51 -10.26 8.91
CA ASN A 296 7.00 -11.11 9.96
C ASN A 296 7.50 -12.56 9.75
N GLU A 297 6.83 -13.56 10.31
CA GLU A 297 7.28 -14.96 10.16
C GLU A 297 7.21 -15.46 8.71
N ASN A 298 6.50 -14.77 7.82
CA ASN A 298 6.59 -14.96 6.38
C ASN A 298 7.80 -14.20 5.84
N LYS A 299 8.98 -14.73 6.07
CA LYS A 299 10.26 -14.02 5.95
C LYS A 299 10.96 -14.19 4.60
N VAL A 300 10.19 -14.31 3.53
CA VAL A 300 10.73 -14.48 2.18
C VAL A 300 11.65 -13.32 1.77
N LEU A 301 11.32 -12.09 2.15
CA LEU A 301 12.14 -10.92 1.86
C LEU A 301 13.42 -10.89 2.70
N TYR A 302 13.34 -11.28 3.97
CA TYR A 302 14.53 -11.42 4.81
C TYR A 302 15.52 -12.39 4.18
N ASP A 303 15.06 -13.56 3.78
CA ASP A 303 15.91 -14.56 3.15
C ASP A 303 16.48 -14.05 1.83
N PHE A 304 15.68 -13.34 1.03
CA PHE A 304 16.13 -12.73 -0.22
C PHE A 304 17.25 -11.71 -0.01
N PHE A 305 17.08 -10.76 0.90
CA PHE A 305 18.12 -9.75 1.17
C PHE A 305 19.39 -10.35 1.78
N THR A 306 19.27 -11.46 2.48
CA THR A 306 20.41 -12.16 3.07
C THR A 306 21.17 -13.00 2.04
N THR A 307 20.46 -13.74 1.19
CA THR A 307 21.06 -14.76 0.31
C THR A 307 21.13 -14.38 -1.17
N GLY A 308 20.31 -13.43 -1.61
CA GLY A 308 20.14 -13.14 -3.03
C GLY A 308 19.20 -14.10 -3.75
N GLU A 309 18.61 -15.08 -3.04
CA GLU A 309 17.63 -15.99 -3.60
C GLU A 309 16.24 -15.66 -3.09
N TYR A 310 15.31 -15.50 -4.02
CA TYR A 310 13.88 -15.36 -3.72
C TYR A 310 13.22 -16.72 -3.93
N ASP A 311 12.68 -17.28 -2.84
CA ASP A 311 12.07 -18.61 -2.87
C ASP A 311 10.69 -18.56 -2.18
N ARG A 312 9.63 -18.73 -3.01
CA ARG A 312 8.25 -18.79 -2.51
C ARG A 312 7.83 -20.16 -2.04
N ASN A 313 8.65 -21.18 -2.23
CA ASN A 313 8.37 -22.59 -1.89
C ASN A 313 8.58 -22.81 -0.39
N ARG A 314 7.66 -22.28 0.41
CA ARG A 314 7.67 -22.36 1.86
C ARG A 314 6.25 -22.37 2.39
N GLU A 315 6.09 -22.76 3.66
CA GLU A 315 4.81 -22.71 4.32
C GLU A 315 4.33 -21.27 4.45
N PHE A 316 3.03 -21.08 4.21
CA PHE A 316 2.35 -19.82 4.48
C PHE A 316 1.94 -19.79 5.96
N VAL A 317 2.37 -18.77 6.70
CA VAL A 317 2.07 -18.62 8.12
C VAL A 317 1.05 -17.51 8.32
N LEU A 318 -0.07 -17.82 8.97
CA LEU A 318 -1.04 -16.80 9.38
C LEU A 318 -0.53 -16.11 10.64
N THR A 319 -0.45 -14.79 10.62
CA THR A 319 0.06 -13.97 11.72
C THR A 319 -0.92 -12.91 12.15
N THR A 320 -0.57 -12.19 13.23
CA THR A 320 -1.34 -11.02 13.71
C THR A 320 -1.02 -9.76 12.92
N SER A 321 -0.13 -9.82 11.94
CA SER A 321 0.17 -8.73 11.00
C SER A 321 -0.19 -9.15 9.56
N PRO A 322 -1.49 -9.33 9.27
CA PRO A 322 -1.93 -10.03 8.05
C PRO A 322 -1.58 -9.35 6.74
N SER A 323 -1.38 -8.04 6.72
CA SER A 323 -0.96 -7.33 5.50
C SER A 323 0.44 -7.70 5.04
N MET A 324 1.23 -8.36 5.90
CA MET A 324 2.57 -8.85 5.62
C MET A 324 2.60 -10.36 5.35
N ASP A 325 1.46 -11.03 5.39
CA ASP A 325 1.34 -12.47 5.12
C ASP A 325 1.33 -12.70 3.61
N ILE A 326 2.53 -12.80 3.04
CA ILE A 326 2.73 -12.98 1.60
C ILE A 326 3.81 -14.02 1.31
N LEU A 327 3.68 -14.68 0.18
CA LEU A 327 4.73 -15.52 -0.40
C LEU A 327 5.36 -14.85 -1.62
N ILE A 328 4.59 -14.07 -2.37
CA ILE A 328 5.08 -13.27 -3.49
C ILE A 328 4.92 -11.79 -3.15
N SER A 329 6.05 -11.08 -3.12
CA SER A 329 6.11 -9.64 -2.91
C SER A 329 6.04 -8.95 -4.27
N SER A 330 4.85 -8.51 -4.66
CA SER A 330 4.54 -8.17 -6.06
C SER A 330 5.32 -6.98 -6.62
N ASN A 331 5.56 -5.94 -5.81
CA ASN A 331 6.30 -4.76 -6.27
C ASN A 331 7.82 -4.92 -6.22
N LEU A 332 8.32 -6.02 -5.67
CA LEU A 332 9.76 -6.29 -5.67
C LEU A 332 10.32 -6.35 -7.09
N GLU A 333 9.51 -6.75 -8.06
CA GLU A 333 9.90 -6.79 -9.47
C GLU A 333 10.45 -5.45 -9.98
N ARG A 334 9.91 -4.33 -9.50
CA ARG A 334 10.39 -2.99 -9.86
C ARG A 334 11.82 -2.74 -9.36
N LEU A 335 12.14 -3.25 -8.18
CA LEU A 335 13.51 -3.19 -7.65
C LEU A 335 14.44 -4.14 -8.41
N ILE A 336 14.00 -5.36 -8.70
CA ILE A 336 14.76 -6.35 -9.47
C ILE A 336 15.12 -5.77 -10.84
N TYR A 337 14.16 -5.17 -11.54
CA TYR A 337 14.40 -4.49 -12.81
C TYR A 337 15.49 -3.41 -12.67
N ARG A 338 15.39 -2.58 -11.64
CA ARG A 338 16.34 -1.46 -11.42
C ARG A 338 17.76 -1.95 -11.13
N ILE A 339 17.92 -2.94 -10.26
CA ILE A 339 19.24 -3.47 -9.90
C ILE A 339 19.87 -4.32 -11.03
N ALA A 340 19.06 -4.78 -11.97
CA ALA A 340 19.55 -5.40 -13.20
C ALA A 340 20.02 -4.36 -14.24
N GLY A 341 20.15 -3.08 -13.86
CA GLY A 341 20.53 -2.01 -14.77
C GLY A 341 19.44 -1.65 -15.76
N ASN A 342 18.18 -1.75 -15.36
CA ASN A 342 17.01 -1.54 -16.21
C ASN A 342 16.97 -2.52 -17.40
N ASN A 343 17.46 -3.74 -17.20
CA ASN A 343 17.48 -4.79 -18.21
C ASN A 343 16.18 -5.60 -18.16
N ALA A 344 15.26 -5.28 -19.05
CA ALA A 344 13.96 -5.93 -19.11
C ALA A 344 14.07 -7.44 -19.41
N ALA A 345 14.98 -7.83 -20.28
CA ALA A 345 15.18 -9.25 -20.62
C ALA A 345 15.65 -10.06 -19.41
N LYS A 346 16.58 -9.51 -18.62
CA LYS A 346 17.06 -10.17 -17.40
C LYS A 346 15.93 -10.28 -16.35
N ASN A 347 15.19 -9.20 -16.16
CA ASN A 347 14.03 -9.25 -15.24
C ASN A 347 12.98 -10.26 -15.71
N ALA A 348 12.66 -10.30 -17.01
CA ALA A 348 11.70 -11.26 -17.56
C ALA A 348 12.13 -12.71 -17.31
N GLU A 349 13.44 -13.01 -17.48
CA GLU A 349 14.03 -14.31 -17.20
C GLU A 349 13.80 -14.71 -15.72
N LEU A 350 14.08 -13.80 -14.78
CA LEU A 350 13.91 -14.06 -13.36
C LEU A 350 12.44 -14.24 -12.97
N MET A 351 11.55 -13.44 -13.54
CA MET A 351 10.11 -13.58 -13.28
C MET A 351 9.54 -14.87 -13.88
N ALA A 352 10.04 -15.32 -15.03
CA ALA A 352 9.69 -16.62 -15.61
C ALA A 352 10.14 -17.76 -14.71
N SER A 353 11.33 -17.70 -14.12
CA SER A 353 11.83 -18.67 -13.15
C SER A 353 10.95 -18.71 -11.89
N LEU A 354 10.54 -17.53 -11.38
CA LEU A 354 9.63 -17.45 -10.25
C LEU A 354 8.30 -18.17 -10.54
N LYS A 355 7.78 -17.97 -11.75
CA LYS A 355 6.51 -18.62 -12.15
C LYS A 355 6.65 -20.13 -12.32
N SER A 356 7.71 -20.61 -12.95
CA SER A 356 7.90 -22.03 -13.29
C SER A 356 8.47 -22.86 -12.14
N GLU A 357 9.45 -22.33 -11.41
CA GLU A 357 10.17 -23.02 -10.34
C GLU A 357 9.82 -22.52 -8.94
N GLY A 358 9.14 -21.37 -8.83
CA GLY A 358 8.83 -20.74 -7.56
C GLY A 358 9.99 -20.01 -6.92
N LYS A 359 11.09 -19.83 -7.62
CA LYS A 359 12.30 -19.20 -7.09
C LYS A 359 13.16 -18.60 -8.21
N TYR A 360 14.01 -17.66 -7.82
CA TYR A 360 15.09 -17.14 -8.68
C TYR A 360 16.25 -16.67 -7.81
N LYS A 361 17.42 -16.58 -8.43
CA LYS A 361 18.61 -16.04 -7.78
C LYS A 361 19.15 -14.86 -8.60
N ILE A 362 19.38 -13.74 -7.94
CA ILE A 362 20.00 -12.59 -8.58
C ILE A 362 21.53 -12.79 -8.71
N THR A 363 22.13 -12.06 -9.62
CA THR A 363 23.59 -12.10 -9.83
C THR A 363 24.31 -11.39 -8.68
N ASP A 364 25.62 -11.63 -8.55
CA ASP A 364 26.44 -10.93 -7.55
C ASP A 364 26.47 -9.41 -7.80
N ASP A 365 26.50 -8.98 -9.06
CA ASP A 365 26.43 -7.57 -9.41
C ASP A 365 25.11 -6.93 -9.00
N MET A 366 24.00 -7.63 -9.21
CA MET A 366 22.68 -7.18 -8.75
C MET A 366 22.63 -7.10 -7.24
N LYS A 367 23.17 -8.09 -6.54
CA LYS A 367 23.21 -8.12 -5.08
C LYS A 367 24.01 -6.96 -4.50
N ALA A 368 25.10 -6.57 -5.15
CA ALA A 368 25.92 -5.41 -4.77
C ALA A 368 25.11 -4.10 -4.82
N GLN A 369 24.11 -4.01 -5.71
CA GLN A 369 23.22 -2.85 -5.81
C GLN A 369 22.22 -2.76 -4.65
N LEU A 370 22.13 -3.78 -3.81
CA LEU A 370 21.24 -3.81 -2.63
C LEU A 370 21.96 -3.42 -1.34
N ALA A 371 23.13 -2.82 -1.41
CA ALA A 371 23.95 -2.47 -0.23
C ALA A 371 23.22 -1.56 0.77
N ASP A 372 22.29 -0.73 0.31
CA ASP A 372 21.50 0.16 1.17
C ASP A 372 20.29 -0.51 1.81
N PHE A 373 20.01 -1.75 1.45
CA PHE A 373 18.93 -2.53 2.03
C PHE A 373 19.43 -3.44 3.14
N TYR A 374 18.68 -3.49 4.22
CA TYR A 374 18.87 -4.43 5.31
C TYR A 374 17.55 -5.15 5.55
N GLY A 375 17.58 -6.47 5.63
CA GLY A 375 16.40 -7.27 5.93
C GLY A 375 16.54 -7.97 7.28
N ASN A 376 15.47 -8.04 8.03
CA ASN A 376 15.34 -8.91 9.19
C ASN A 376 13.86 -9.20 9.45
N TYR A 377 13.56 -10.01 10.45
CA TYR A 377 12.19 -10.40 10.74
C TYR A 377 11.90 -10.41 12.24
N ALA A 378 10.61 -10.41 12.57
CA ALA A 378 10.11 -10.55 13.92
C ALA A 378 9.19 -11.75 14.02
N THR A 379 9.33 -12.52 15.10
CA THR A 379 8.38 -13.58 15.45
C THR A 379 7.12 -12.98 16.07
N GLU A 380 6.03 -13.75 16.13
CA GLU A 380 4.80 -13.32 16.82
C GLU A 380 5.05 -12.96 18.30
N ALA A 381 5.90 -13.72 18.98
CA ALA A 381 6.26 -13.44 20.37
C ALA A 381 7.04 -12.11 20.51
N GLU A 382 7.97 -11.85 19.61
CA GLU A 382 8.72 -10.60 19.57
C GLU A 382 7.79 -9.41 19.26
N ASP A 383 6.86 -9.59 18.35
CA ASP A 383 5.86 -8.59 17.95
C ASP A 383 5.03 -8.16 19.18
N ALA A 384 4.43 -9.12 19.86
CA ALA A 384 3.64 -8.86 21.07
C ALA A 384 4.47 -8.21 22.18
N SER A 385 5.70 -8.68 22.38
CA SER A 385 6.63 -8.14 23.40
C SER A 385 6.97 -6.67 23.14
N THR A 386 7.18 -6.30 21.87
CA THR A 386 7.51 -4.92 21.48
C THR A 386 6.32 -3.97 21.69
N ILE A 387 5.10 -4.40 21.35
CA ILE A 387 3.89 -3.61 21.64
C ILE A 387 3.80 -3.29 23.13
N LYS A 388 3.93 -4.31 23.96
CA LYS A 388 3.86 -4.18 25.42
C LYS A 388 4.95 -3.26 25.97
N LYS A 389 6.19 -3.44 25.50
CA LYS A 389 7.32 -2.67 25.97
C LYS A 389 7.19 -1.17 25.65
N ILE A 390 6.84 -0.82 24.42
CA ILE A 390 6.70 0.58 24.02
C ILE A 390 5.55 1.23 24.79
N TYR A 391 4.45 0.52 25.00
CA TYR A 391 3.35 1.03 25.81
C TYR A 391 3.78 1.24 27.28
N GLU A 392 4.40 0.26 27.91
CA GLU A 392 4.82 0.36 29.33
C GLU A 392 5.89 1.44 29.53
N ASP A 393 6.84 1.56 28.61
CA ASP A 393 7.96 2.52 28.75
C ASP A 393 7.55 3.95 28.35
N CYS A 394 6.68 4.13 27.35
CA CYS A 394 6.44 5.41 26.71
C CYS A 394 4.96 5.82 26.68
N GLY A 395 4.04 4.95 27.00
CA GLY A 395 2.61 5.21 26.90
C GLY A 395 2.09 5.25 25.44
N TYR A 396 2.92 4.93 24.49
CA TYR A 396 2.57 4.95 23.06
C TYR A 396 2.14 3.57 22.59
N VAL A 397 0.97 3.49 21.97
CA VAL A 397 0.41 2.22 21.47
C VAL A 397 0.60 2.15 19.96
N ILE A 398 1.22 1.07 19.51
CA ILE A 398 1.43 0.77 18.10
C ILE A 398 0.67 -0.49 17.69
N ASP A 399 0.34 -0.60 16.41
CA ASP A 399 -0.28 -1.81 15.87
C ASP A 399 0.74 -2.93 15.63
N THR A 400 0.24 -4.10 15.28
CA THR A 400 1.07 -5.30 15.07
C THR A 400 2.07 -5.17 13.93
N HIS A 401 1.73 -4.45 12.86
CA HIS A 401 2.64 -4.21 11.72
C HIS A 401 3.76 -3.25 12.10
N THR A 402 3.42 -2.15 12.74
CA THR A 402 4.40 -1.18 13.25
C THR A 402 5.35 -1.84 14.25
N SER A 403 4.83 -2.75 15.06
CA SER A 403 5.64 -3.51 16.03
C SER A 403 6.66 -4.41 15.35
N VAL A 404 6.32 -5.06 14.24
CA VAL A 404 7.29 -5.80 13.43
C VAL A 404 8.43 -4.87 13.01
N ALA A 405 8.10 -3.70 12.51
CA ALA A 405 9.10 -2.71 12.09
C ALA A 405 9.98 -2.25 13.26
N ALA A 406 9.39 -1.93 14.40
CA ALA A 406 10.12 -1.49 15.59
C ALA A 406 11.05 -2.60 16.13
N THR A 407 10.59 -3.86 16.12
CA THR A 407 11.40 -5.01 16.53
C THR A 407 12.62 -5.18 15.62
N VAL A 408 12.41 -5.11 14.31
CA VAL A 408 13.49 -5.24 13.33
C VAL A 408 14.48 -4.08 13.45
N TYR A 409 14.00 -2.88 13.71
CA TYR A 409 14.88 -1.73 13.95
C TYR A 409 15.77 -1.93 15.17
N ASP A 410 15.25 -2.47 16.27
CA ASP A 410 16.05 -2.79 17.45
C ASP A 410 17.13 -3.81 17.13
N LYS A 411 16.81 -4.84 16.35
CA LYS A 411 17.79 -5.83 15.88
C LYS A 411 18.88 -5.17 15.03
N TYR A 412 18.48 -4.28 14.13
CA TYR A 412 19.41 -3.54 13.27
C TYR A 412 20.40 -2.70 14.09
N ARG A 413 19.90 -1.94 15.07
CA ARG A 413 20.78 -1.11 15.93
C ARG A 413 21.76 -1.95 16.73
N LYS A 414 21.29 -3.05 17.30
CA LYS A 414 22.15 -3.97 18.08
C LYS A 414 23.22 -4.61 17.21
N GLU A 415 22.89 -4.97 15.99
CA GLU A 415 23.79 -5.62 15.05
C GLU A 415 24.83 -4.67 14.46
N THR A 416 24.44 -3.45 14.13
CA THR A 416 25.27 -2.50 13.37
C THR A 416 25.87 -1.37 14.21
N GLY A 417 25.26 -1.03 15.33
CA GLY A 417 25.64 0.16 16.11
C GLY A 417 25.32 1.49 15.43
N ASP A 418 24.55 1.47 14.34
CA ASP A 418 24.18 2.67 13.58
C ASP A 418 23.27 3.59 14.42
N THR A 419 23.68 4.85 14.56
CA THR A 419 22.94 5.88 15.31
C THR A 419 22.22 6.88 14.42
N THR A 420 22.14 6.63 13.12
CA THR A 420 21.45 7.48 12.15
C THR A 420 19.97 7.64 12.56
N LYS A 421 19.47 8.86 12.51
CA LYS A 421 18.05 9.14 12.82
C LYS A 421 17.15 8.35 11.89
N THR A 422 16.12 7.76 12.45
CA THR A 422 15.33 6.75 11.76
C THR A 422 13.84 7.04 11.84
N VAL A 423 13.20 6.95 10.68
CA VAL A 423 11.73 7.04 10.53
C VAL A 423 11.19 5.63 10.40
N ILE A 424 10.22 5.30 11.24
CA ILE A 424 9.51 4.01 11.21
C ILE A 424 8.13 4.24 10.60
N ALA A 425 7.82 3.59 9.49
CA ALA A 425 6.50 3.66 8.88
C ALA A 425 5.49 2.95 9.77
N SER A 426 4.55 3.71 10.33
CA SER A 426 3.45 3.19 11.14
C SER A 426 2.23 3.04 10.24
N THR A 427 2.00 1.82 9.78
CA THR A 427 1.15 1.53 8.62
C THR A 427 -0.31 1.31 8.94
N ALA A 428 -0.66 1.08 10.20
CA ALA A 428 -2.04 0.92 10.61
C ALA A 428 -2.27 1.47 12.01
N SER A 429 -3.48 1.95 12.25
CA SER A 429 -3.92 2.34 13.59
C SER A 429 -4.06 1.09 14.47
N PRO A 430 -3.70 1.19 15.76
CA PRO A 430 -3.98 0.12 16.73
C PRO A 430 -5.46 -0.30 16.75
N TYR A 431 -6.36 0.62 16.50
CA TYR A 431 -7.81 0.34 16.46
C TYR A 431 -8.22 -0.62 15.35
N LYS A 432 -7.42 -0.77 14.31
CA LYS A 432 -7.70 -1.73 13.24
C LYS A 432 -7.43 -3.17 13.67
N PHE A 433 -6.54 -3.35 14.62
CA PHE A 433 -6.12 -4.64 15.15
C PHE A 433 -6.25 -4.67 16.68
N THR A 434 -7.33 -4.11 17.20
CA THR A 434 -7.54 -3.83 18.61
C THR A 434 -7.34 -5.06 19.49
N ARG A 435 -7.90 -6.22 19.14
CA ARG A 435 -7.77 -7.45 19.94
C ARG A 435 -6.32 -7.89 20.07
N SER A 436 -5.59 -7.98 18.96
CA SER A 436 -4.18 -8.41 18.97
C SER A 436 -3.31 -7.43 19.76
N VAL A 437 -3.55 -6.14 19.61
CA VAL A 437 -2.83 -5.09 20.33
C VAL A 437 -3.10 -5.17 21.83
N MET A 438 -4.37 -5.27 22.24
CA MET A 438 -4.73 -5.32 23.65
C MET A 438 -4.25 -6.60 24.33
N ASN A 439 -4.35 -7.75 23.64
CA ASN A 439 -3.82 -9.01 24.16
C ASN A 439 -2.30 -8.98 24.33
N ALA A 440 -1.59 -8.28 23.47
CA ALA A 440 -0.15 -8.11 23.61
C ALA A 440 0.22 -7.30 24.86
N ILE A 441 -0.60 -6.31 25.20
CA ILE A 441 -0.40 -5.46 26.39
C ILE A 441 -0.73 -6.24 27.68
N ASP A 442 -1.87 -6.93 27.70
CA ASP A 442 -2.29 -7.72 28.87
C ASP A 442 -3.29 -8.80 28.45
N SER A 443 -3.04 -10.04 28.82
CA SER A 443 -3.89 -11.19 28.49
C SER A 443 -5.30 -11.11 29.11
N LYS A 444 -5.50 -10.26 30.11
CA LYS A 444 -6.83 -10.06 30.73
C LYS A 444 -7.87 -9.56 29.72
N TYR A 445 -7.44 -8.91 28.65
CA TYR A 445 -8.32 -8.36 27.64
C TYR A 445 -8.91 -9.41 26.69
N ASP A 446 -8.36 -10.63 26.67
CA ASP A 446 -8.79 -11.68 25.72
C ASP A 446 -10.27 -12.06 25.84
N SER A 447 -10.83 -11.98 27.04
CA SER A 447 -12.25 -12.32 27.30
C SER A 447 -13.24 -11.21 26.94
N MET A 448 -12.78 -10.01 26.59
CA MET A 448 -13.64 -8.87 26.27
C MET A 448 -14.16 -8.93 24.85
N GLY A 449 -15.35 -8.35 24.62
CA GLY A 449 -15.90 -8.19 23.28
C GLY A 449 -15.14 -7.13 22.47
N ASP A 450 -15.27 -7.18 21.15
CA ASP A 450 -14.48 -6.34 20.25
C ASP A 450 -14.68 -4.83 20.52
N PHE A 451 -15.92 -4.37 20.71
CA PHE A 451 -16.19 -2.95 20.98
C PHE A 451 -15.84 -2.54 22.42
N GLU A 452 -15.90 -3.47 23.37
CA GLU A 452 -15.37 -3.23 24.72
C GLU A 452 -13.86 -2.99 24.66
N LEU A 453 -13.15 -3.77 23.86
CA LEU A 453 -11.70 -3.60 23.64
C LEU A 453 -11.38 -2.26 23.00
N VAL A 454 -12.20 -1.80 22.05
CA VAL A 454 -12.03 -0.47 21.45
C VAL A 454 -12.10 0.61 22.53
N ASP A 455 -13.08 0.53 23.44
CA ASP A 455 -13.22 1.50 24.52
C ASP A 455 -12.06 1.43 25.52
N GLU A 456 -11.57 0.23 25.84
CA GLU A 456 -10.40 0.05 26.68
C GLU A 456 -9.13 0.61 26.02
N LEU A 457 -8.97 0.40 24.72
CA LEU A 457 -7.83 0.97 23.96
C LEU A 457 -7.87 2.49 24.02
N SER A 458 -9.03 3.11 23.89
CA SER A 458 -9.18 4.56 24.01
C SER A 458 -8.72 5.05 25.38
N LYS A 459 -9.04 4.33 26.44
CA LYS A 459 -8.64 4.70 27.81
C LYS A 459 -7.13 4.62 28.00
N ILE A 460 -6.51 3.52 27.59
CA ILE A 460 -5.07 3.30 27.85
C ILE A 460 -4.17 4.13 26.92
N SER A 461 -4.60 4.36 25.68
CA SER A 461 -3.81 5.10 24.69
C SER A 461 -4.01 6.62 24.78
N ASN A 462 -5.11 7.06 25.39
CA ASN A 462 -5.56 8.44 25.37
C ASN A 462 -5.73 8.99 23.95
N VAL A 463 -6.09 8.12 23.00
CA VAL A 463 -6.38 8.44 21.62
C VAL A 463 -7.85 8.20 21.35
N LYS A 464 -8.54 9.20 20.81
CA LYS A 464 -9.96 9.10 20.47
C LYS A 464 -10.21 7.96 19.48
N VAL A 465 -11.30 7.24 19.67
CA VAL A 465 -11.75 6.21 18.72
C VAL A 465 -11.96 6.87 17.34
N PRO A 466 -11.35 6.34 16.27
CA PRO A 466 -11.53 6.91 14.93
C PRO A 466 -12.98 6.78 14.45
N ASN A 467 -13.40 7.73 13.59
CA ASN A 467 -14.73 7.67 12.99
C ASN A 467 -14.99 6.36 12.25
N ALA A 468 -13.97 5.80 11.59
CA ALA A 468 -14.07 4.52 10.90
C ALA A 468 -14.56 3.37 11.81
N ILE A 469 -14.24 3.43 13.09
CA ILE A 469 -14.67 2.42 14.08
C ILE A 469 -16.00 2.81 14.71
N GLU A 470 -16.20 4.09 15.07
CA GLU A 470 -17.47 4.56 15.64
C GLU A 470 -18.64 4.33 14.68
N GLU A 471 -18.46 4.62 13.40
CA GLU A 471 -19.49 4.45 12.38
C GLU A 471 -20.01 3.02 12.27
N ILE A 472 -19.15 2.02 12.41
CA ILE A 472 -19.58 0.62 12.25
C ILE A 472 -20.33 0.05 13.46
N ARG A 473 -20.29 0.71 14.62
CA ARG A 473 -21.00 0.23 15.81
C ARG A 473 -22.51 0.10 15.57
N THR A 474 -23.09 1.05 14.86
CA THR A 474 -24.54 1.16 14.65
C THR A 474 -24.94 1.21 13.18
N ALA A 475 -23.98 1.14 12.24
CA ALA A 475 -24.27 1.22 10.82
C ALA A 475 -25.11 0.02 10.34
N PRO A 476 -26.13 0.24 9.50
CA PRO A 476 -26.91 -0.86 8.95
C PRO A 476 -26.11 -1.64 7.91
N VAL A 477 -26.40 -2.93 7.79
CA VAL A 477 -25.86 -3.76 6.70
C VAL A 477 -26.52 -3.33 5.40
N LEU A 478 -25.69 -2.88 4.44
CA LEU A 478 -26.13 -2.45 3.10
C LEU A 478 -25.83 -3.49 2.03
N HIS A 479 -24.94 -4.44 2.30
CA HIS A 479 -24.49 -5.46 1.36
C HIS A 479 -24.61 -6.83 2.00
N ASP A 480 -25.57 -7.61 1.55
CA ASP A 480 -25.89 -8.93 2.11
C ASP A 480 -25.79 -10.08 1.07
N THR A 481 -25.35 -9.76 -0.14
CA THR A 481 -25.22 -10.77 -1.21
C THR A 481 -24.09 -11.74 -0.89
N VAL A 482 -24.42 -13.03 -0.97
CA VAL A 482 -23.46 -14.14 -0.86
C VAL A 482 -23.67 -15.07 -2.03
N CYS A 483 -22.61 -15.52 -2.67
CA CYS A 483 -22.69 -16.45 -3.79
C CYS A 483 -21.66 -17.58 -3.66
N ASP A 484 -21.86 -18.62 -4.46
CA ASP A 484 -20.85 -19.67 -4.63
C ASP A 484 -19.69 -19.12 -5.48
N SER A 485 -18.50 -19.66 -5.30
CA SER A 485 -17.30 -19.19 -5.99
C SER A 485 -17.40 -19.28 -7.52
N ASP A 486 -18.19 -20.21 -8.05
CA ASP A 486 -18.45 -20.36 -9.49
C ASP A 486 -19.51 -19.40 -10.03
N LYS A 487 -20.14 -18.60 -9.20
CA LYS A 487 -21.19 -17.63 -9.54
C LYS A 487 -20.74 -16.18 -9.52
N MET A 488 -19.46 -15.92 -9.30
CA MET A 488 -18.92 -14.56 -9.18
C MET A 488 -19.15 -13.75 -10.47
N CYS A 489 -18.92 -14.35 -11.64
CA CYS A 489 -19.13 -13.69 -12.93
C CYS A 489 -20.60 -13.29 -13.13
N ASP A 490 -21.52 -14.16 -12.73
CA ASP A 490 -22.97 -13.88 -12.83
C ASP A 490 -23.34 -12.64 -11.98
N GLU A 491 -22.74 -12.50 -10.80
CA GLU A 491 -22.98 -11.35 -9.94
C GLU A 491 -22.44 -10.06 -10.55
N VAL A 492 -21.28 -10.11 -11.21
CA VAL A 492 -20.73 -8.95 -11.94
C VAL A 492 -21.67 -8.54 -13.04
N LYS A 493 -22.15 -9.48 -13.85
CA LYS A 493 -23.11 -9.21 -14.94
C LYS A 493 -24.40 -8.58 -14.40
N LYS A 494 -24.90 -9.09 -13.29
CA LYS A 494 -26.12 -8.57 -12.65
C LYS A 494 -25.92 -7.11 -12.20
N ILE A 495 -24.79 -6.79 -11.59
CA ILE A 495 -24.47 -5.43 -11.15
C ILE A 495 -24.41 -4.49 -12.37
N LEU A 496 -23.82 -4.94 -13.48
CA LEU A 496 -23.65 -4.12 -14.67
C LEU A 496 -24.91 -4.09 -15.56
N GLY A 497 -25.88 -4.94 -15.31
CA GLY A 497 -27.10 -5.02 -16.11
C GLY A 497 -26.89 -5.61 -17.50
N ILE A 498 -25.99 -6.54 -17.62
CA ILE A 498 -25.62 -7.18 -18.90
C ILE A 498 -25.83 -8.69 -18.89
#